data_62f7bc07b008ef0eb5628c3849343cea
#
_entry.id   62f7bc07b008ef0eb5628c3849343cea
#
_cell.length_a   1.000
_cell.length_b   1.000
_cell.length_c   1.000
_cell.angle_alpha   90.00
_cell.angle_beta   90.00
_cell.angle_gamma   90.00
#
_symmetry.space_group_name_H-M   'P 1'
#
loop_
_entity.id
_entity.type
_entity.pdbx_description
1 polymer ?
#
loop_
_entity_poly.entity_id
_entity_poly.type
_entity_poly.pdbx_seq_one_letter_code
_entity_poly.pdbx_strand_id
1 'polypeptide(L)'
;MIERRRDVPIWPGDHRAALCLTFDVDGVYGEANYQDPSNTYMLSQTEYDPAGTVRVLELLDDYDVQATFCWVGRVAGDGPDLVRRAHDAGHEISMHTWTHRYLNQLTDEEQLRDFELTFDALRRITGVDPVGHKTGGWRYNQETHRIAQQLGLIWVMDIPNGDLPTLMFPNPERPPIINLPPSFHYDDYSFFVDKMLTPAATYDFWRDDLDVLRSEGGMMCLTMHPFVSGRPGPSRAVARLIDYAVDVGDVWIARADHIARWWLERESQTPRPV
;
A
#
# COMPACT_ATOMS: atom_id res chain seq x y z
N MET A 1 13.14 -11.12 23.79
CA MET A 1 12.53 -12.35 23.23
C MET A 1 11.06 -12.05 23.06
N ILE A 2 10.58 -11.92 21.83
CA ILE A 2 9.13 -11.83 21.56
C ILE A 2 8.56 -13.22 21.86
N GLU A 3 7.66 -13.30 22.84
CA GLU A 3 6.91 -14.52 23.11
C GLU A 3 6.17 -14.91 21.84
N ARG A 4 6.58 -16.02 21.23
CA ARG A 4 5.89 -16.59 20.06
C ARG A 4 4.48 -17.00 20.49
N ARG A 5 3.47 -16.18 20.13
CA ARG A 5 2.05 -16.53 20.32
C ARG A 5 1.67 -17.58 19.26
N ARG A 6 2.06 -18.82 19.48
CA ARG A 6 1.94 -19.91 18.49
C ARG A 6 0.54 -20.47 18.26
N ASP A 7 -0.47 -20.11 19.06
CA ASP A 7 -1.67 -20.95 19.17
C ASP A 7 -3.01 -20.24 18.89
N VAL A 8 -3.03 -18.96 18.49
CA VAL A 8 -4.30 -18.29 18.16
C VAL A 8 -4.16 -17.55 16.84
N PRO A 9 -5.00 -17.85 15.83
CA PRO A 9 -5.07 -17.06 14.61
C PRO A 9 -5.33 -15.59 14.96
N ILE A 10 -4.49 -14.69 14.46
CA ILE A 10 -4.65 -13.24 14.65
C ILE A 10 -5.62 -12.66 13.62
N TRP A 11 -5.69 -13.29 12.46
CA TRP A 11 -6.42 -12.86 11.29
C TRP A 11 -7.80 -13.53 11.20
N PRO A 12 -8.76 -12.99 10.43
CA PRO A 12 -10.10 -13.53 10.31
C PRO A 12 -10.09 -14.97 9.78
N GLY A 13 -11.04 -15.77 10.20
CA GLY A 13 -11.02 -17.21 9.94
C GLY A 13 -9.83 -17.87 10.63
N ASP A 14 -9.29 -18.89 10.04
CA ASP A 14 -8.11 -19.59 10.55
C ASP A 14 -6.80 -19.15 9.86
N HIS A 15 -6.77 -17.94 9.27
CA HIS A 15 -5.60 -17.44 8.58
C HIS A 15 -4.45 -17.13 9.54
N ARG A 16 -3.26 -17.50 9.13
CA ARG A 16 -2.02 -17.36 9.90
C ARG A 16 -1.23 -16.11 9.57
N ALA A 17 -1.42 -15.55 8.38
CA ALA A 17 -0.82 -14.29 7.97
C ALA A 17 -1.81 -13.47 7.14
N ALA A 18 -1.55 -12.15 7.02
CA ALA A 18 -2.20 -11.30 6.03
C ALA A 18 -1.22 -10.89 4.94
N LEU A 19 -1.69 -10.86 3.70
CA LEU A 19 -0.98 -10.32 2.54
C LEU A 19 -1.76 -9.14 2.00
N CYS A 20 -1.19 -7.94 2.12
CA CYS A 20 -1.73 -6.71 1.57
C CYS A 20 -0.98 -6.35 0.29
N LEU A 21 -1.66 -6.46 -0.84
CA LEU A 21 -1.11 -6.04 -2.13
C LEU A 21 -1.43 -4.56 -2.35
N THR A 22 -0.39 -3.72 -2.46
CA THR A 22 -0.57 -2.28 -2.74
C THR A 22 0.15 -1.89 -4.02
N PHE A 23 -0.51 -1.04 -4.81
CA PHE A 23 0.03 -0.51 -6.06
C PHE A 23 0.05 1.02 -6.01
N ASP A 24 1.25 1.60 -6.02
CA ASP A 24 1.45 3.03 -6.02
C ASP A 24 1.48 3.53 -7.48
N VAL A 25 0.47 4.30 -7.87
CA VAL A 25 0.34 4.82 -9.23
C VAL A 25 0.84 6.25 -9.28
N ASP A 26 2.15 6.36 -9.46
CA ASP A 26 2.91 7.60 -9.30
C ASP A 26 2.94 8.47 -10.55
N GLY A 27 2.78 7.86 -11.72
CA GLY A 27 3.05 8.54 -12.98
C GLY A 27 4.47 9.12 -12.99
N VAL A 28 4.66 10.21 -13.71
CA VAL A 28 5.95 10.89 -13.78
C VAL A 28 6.42 11.49 -12.44
N TYR A 29 5.52 11.66 -11.48
CA TYR A 29 5.82 12.39 -10.24
C TYR A 29 6.70 11.61 -9.28
N GLY A 30 6.61 10.28 -9.23
CA GLY A 30 7.52 9.44 -8.46
C GLY A 30 8.96 9.68 -8.88
N GLU A 31 9.27 9.43 -10.14
CA GLU A 31 10.62 9.59 -10.69
C GLU A 31 11.10 11.04 -10.68
N ALA A 32 10.23 12.03 -10.98
CA ALA A 32 10.60 13.44 -10.98
C ALA A 32 11.04 13.96 -9.60
N ASN A 33 10.54 13.36 -8.50
CA ASN A 33 10.95 13.74 -7.16
C ASN A 33 12.08 12.86 -6.60
N TYR A 34 12.23 11.63 -7.09
CA TYR A 34 13.23 10.67 -6.63
C TYR A 34 14.53 10.74 -7.43
N GLN A 35 14.44 10.95 -8.74
CA GLN A 35 15.57 10.99 -9.67
C GLN A 35 15.88 12.41 -10.12
N ASP A 36 16.94 12.55 -10.90
CA ASP A 36 17.25 13.79 -11.60
C ASP A 36 16.15 14.09 -12.64
N PRO A 37 15.41 15.21 -12.51
CA PRO A 37 14.35 15.57 -13.45
C PRO A 37 14.83 15.75 -14.90
N SER A 38 16.14 15.91 -15.13
CA SER A 38 16.73 15.96 -16.48
C SER A 38 16.93 14.57 -17.09
N ASN A 39 16.80 13.49 -16.32
CA ASN A 39 16.91 12.12 -16.81
C ASN A 39 15.62 11.67 -17.49
N THR A 40 15.44 12.12 -18.74
CA THR A 40 14.24 11.83 -19.54
C THR A 40 14.01 10.33 -19.76
N TYR A 41 15.06 9.51 -19.76
CA TYR A 41 14.92 8.05 -19.86
C TYR A 41 14.21 7.49 -18.62
N MET A 42 14.61 7.89 -17.42
CA MET A 42 13.95 7.43 -16.18
C MET A 42 12.51 7.94 -16.10
N LEU A 43 12.27 9.21 -16.42
CA LEU A 43 10.91 9.76 -16.46
C LEU A 43 10.02 9.00 -17.46
N SER A 44 10.56 8.64 -18.63
CA SER A 44 9.78 7.89 -19.63
C SER A 44 9.41 6.46 -19.21
N GLN A 45 10.09 5.88 -18.22
CA GLN A 45 9.70 4.57 -17.70
C GLN A 45 8.29 4.59 -17.13
N THR A 46 7.89 5.72 -16.51
CA THR A 46 6.57 5.89 -15.88
C THR A 46 5.44 6.08 -16.91
N GLU A 47 5.74 6.34 -18.19
CA GLU A 47 4.73 6.31 -19.26
C GLU A 47 4.10 4.93 -19.42
N TYR A 48 4.72 3.89 -18.82
CA TYR A 48 4.17 2.54 -18.79
C TYR A 48 3.09 2.35 -17.71
N ASP A 49 2.92 3.27 -16.77
CA ASP A 49 1.94 3.14 -15.68
C ASP A 49 0.53 2.77 -16.16
N PRO A 50 -0.05 3.43 -17.18
CA PRO A 50 -1.40 3.04 -17.63
C PRO A 50 -1.47 1.60 -18.16
N ALA A 51 -0.49 1.18 -18.96
CA ALA A 51 -0.44 -0.19 -19.49
C ALA A 51 -0.13 -1.21 -18.39
N GLY A 52 0.74 -0.84 -17.46
CA GLY A 52 1.07 -1.63 -16.27
C GLY A 52 -0.13 -1.82 -15.35
N THR A 53 -0.87 -0.75 -15.09
CA THR A 53 -2.10 -0.81 -14.27
C THR A 53 -3.14 -1.73 -14.89
N VAL A 54 -3.35 -1.64 -16.22
CA VAL A 54 -4.28 -2.54 -16.93
C VAL A 54 -3.86 -3.99 -16.73
N ARG A 55 -2.58 -4.32 -16.93
CA ARG A 55 -2.09 -5.70 -16.73
C ARG A 55 -2.24 -6.18 -15.29
N VAL A 56 -1.99 -5.31 -14.32
CA VAL A 56 -2.17 -5.63 -12.89
C VAL A 56 -3.64 -5.91 -12.59
N LEU A 57 -4.56 -5.09 -13.09
CA LEU A 57 -6.00 -5.30 -12.91
C LEU A 57 -6.46 -6.63 -13.52
N GLU A 58 -5.99 -6.95 -14.72
CA GLU A 58 -6.29 -8.23 -15.37
C GLU A 58 -5.74 -9.43 -14.59
N LEU A 59 -4.51 -9.30 -14.06
CA LEU A 59 -3.92 -10.32 -13.21
C LEU A 59 -4.71 -10.52 -11.91
N LEU A 60 -5.13 -9.46 -11.26
CA LEU A 60 -5.93 -9.56 -10.02
C LEU A 60 -7.32 -10.16 -10.28
N ASP A 61 -7.93 -9.86 -11.42
CA ASP A 61 -9.20 -10.44 -11.87
C ASP A 61 -9.06 -11.95 -12.13
N ASP A 62 -7.98 -12.38 -12.79
CA ASP A 62 -7.69 -13.81 -13.05
C ASP A 62 -7.62 -14.64 -11.74
N TYR A 63 -7.25 -14.03 -10.63
CA TYR A 63 -7.15 -14.68 -9.32
C TYR A 63 -8.34 -14.41 -8.38
N ASP A 64 -9.31 -13.60 -8.78
CA ASP A 64 -10.40 -13.10 -7.92
C ASP A 64 -9.87 -12.45 -6.62
N VAL A 65 -8.81 -11.63 -6.74
CA VAL A 65 -8.11 -10.99 -5.63
C VAL A 65 -8.29 -9.48 -5.70
N GLN A 66 -8.63 -8.87 -4.56
CA GLN A 66 -8.71 -7.42 -4.42
C GLN A 66 -7.42 -6.86 -3.80
N ALA A 67 -7.02 -5.68 -4.26
CA ALA A 67 -5.83 -4.97 -3.83
C ALA A 67 -6.16 -3.50 -3.47
N THR A 68 -5.17 -2.78 -2.95
CA THR A 68 -5.25 -1.33 -2.69
C THR A 68 -4.40 -0.59 -3.72
N PHE A 69 -4.99 0.36 -4.41
CA PHE A 69 -4.30 1.26 -5.34
C PHE A 69 -4.13 2.63 -4.69
N CYS A 70 -2.90 3.02 -4.42
CA CYS A 70 -2.53 4.32 -3.87
C CYS A 70 -2.21 5.27 -5.04
N TRP A 71 -3.09 6.24 -5.27
CA TRP A 71 -2.98 7.12 -6.42
C TRP A 71 -2.38 8.47 -6.05
N VAL A 72 -1.37 8.90 -6.81
CA VAL A 72 -0.99 10.30 -6.85
C VAL A 72 -2.17 11.09 -7.42
N GLY A 73 -2.68 12.05 -6.65
CA GLY A 73 -3.93 12.74 -6.96
C GLY A 73 -3.95 13.43 -8.31
N ARG A 74 -2.81 13.98 -8.74
CA ARG A 74 -2.67 14.58 -10.07
C ARG A 74 -2.76 13.54 -11.19
N VAL A 75 -2.14 12.37 -11.01
CA VAL A 75 -2.22 11.24 -11.97
C VAL A 75 -3.66 10.74 -12.08
N ALA A 76 -4.34 10.60 -10.95
CA ALA A 76 -5.75 10.25 -10.93
C ALA A 76 -6.63 11.26 -11.69
N GLY A 77 -6.35 12.55 -11.51
CA GLY A 77 -7.07 13.63 -12.22
C GLY A 77 -6.83 13.64 -13.73
N ASP A 78 -5.63 13.28 -14.17
CA ASP A 78 -5.25 13.21 -15.59
C ASP A 78 -5.76 11.92 -16.28
N GLY A 79 -5.99 10.83 -15.51
CA GLY A 79 -6.46 9.54 -16.01
C GLY A 79 -7.64 8.93 -15.22
N PRO A 80 -8.78 9.63 -15.08
CA PRO A 80 -9.86 9.23 -14.17
C PRO A 80 -10.54 7.90 -14.54
N ASP A 81 -10.50 7.50 -15.80
CA ASP A 81 -11.15 6.27 -16.25
C ASP A 81 -10.45 5.03 -15.71
N LEU A 82 -9.14 5.09 -15.55
CA LEU A 82 -8.36 3.99 -15.01
C LEU A 82 -8.61 3.83 -13.49
N VAL A 83 -8.76 4.96 -12.78
CA VAL A 83 -9.17 4.96 -11.37
C VAL A 83 -10.56 4.34 -11.20
N ARG A 84 -11.52 4.72 -12.06
CA ARG A 84 -12.88 4.14 -12.04
C ARG A 84 -12.82 2.64 -12.31
N ARG A 85 -12.06 2.21 -13.31
CA ARG A 85 -11.91 0.78 -13.63
C ARG A 85 -11.40 -0.02 -12.42
N ALA A 86 -10.41 0.48 -11.71
CA ALA A 86 -9.90 -0.15 -10.48
C ALA A 86 -10.97 -0.18 -9.37
N HIS A 87 -11.65 0.95 -9.15
CA HIS A 87 -12.73 1.06 -8.17
C HIS A 87 -13.90 0.12 -8.47
N ASP A 88 -14.38 0.09 -9.71
CA ASP A 88 -15.53 -0.70 -10.14
C ASP A 88 -15.23 -2.22 -10.10
N ALA A 89 -13.94 -2.61 -10.20
CA ALA A 89 -13.47 -3.97 -9.97
C ALA A 89 -13.37 -4.34 -8.47
N GLY A 90 -13.73 -3.43 -7.56
CA GLY A 90 -13.77 -3.70 -6.11
C GLY A 90 -12.45 -3.46 -5.40
N HIS A 91 -11.44 -2.91 -6.06
CA HIS A 91 -10.19 -2.53 -5.38
C HIS A 91 -10.38 -1.26 -4.55
N GLU A 92 -9.59 -1.14 -3.48
CA GLU A 92 -9.54 0.10 -2.70
C GLU A 92 -8.77 1.17 -3.47
N ILE A 93 -9.33 2.39 -3.51
CA ILE A 93 -8.66 3.57 -4.04
C ILE A 93 -8.22 4.44 -2.87
N SER A 94 -6.92 4.61 -2.72
CA SER A 94 -6.29 5.29 -1.60
C SER A 94 -5.40 6.43 -2.05
N MET A 95 -5.00 7.27 -1.11
CA MET A 95 -4.25 8.50 -1.35
C MET A 95 -2.74 8.26 -1.36
N HIS A 96 -2.03 8.91 -2.31
CA HIS A 96 -0.56 8.86 -2.40
C HIS A 96 0.04 10.25 -2.68
N THR A 97 -0.37 11.27 -1.88
CA THR A 97 -0.05 12.68 -2.07
C THR A 97 -0.59 13.27 -3.39
N TRP A 98 -0.50 14.60 -3.55
CA TRP A 98 -1.01 15.27 -4.76
C TRP A 98 -0.08 15.10 -5.96
N THR A 99 1.23 15.31 -5.77
CA THR A 99 2.26 15.25 -6.81
C THR A 99 3.52 14.54 -6.31
N HIS A 100 3.37 13.57 -5.41
CA HIS A 100 4.46 12.77 -4.84
C HIS A 100 5.58 13.60 -4.17
N ARG A 101 5.26 14.82 -3.69
CA ARG A 101 6.22 15.64 -2.94
C ARG A 101 6.53 15.01 -1.58
N TYR A 102 7.73 15.21 -1.11
CA TYR A 102 8.15 14.77 0.22
C TYR A 102 7.48 15.61 1.31
N LEU A 103 6.48 15.05 1.98
CA LEU A 103 5.64 15.78 2.93
C LEU A 103 6.44 16.38 4.09
N ASN A 104 7.50 15.70 4.55
CA ASN A 104 8.38 16.22 5.60
C ASN A 104 9.20 17.48 5.21
N GLN A 105 9.15 17.90 3.96
CA GLN A 105 9.78 19.14 3.47
C GLN A 105 8.77 20.27 3.26
N LEU A 106 7.48 20.00 3.48
CA LEU A 106 6.40 20.95 3.32
C LEU A 106 6.01 21.59 4.65
N THR A 107 5.48 22.82 4.61
CA THR A 107 4.82 23.41 5.78
C THR A 107 3.54 22.64 6.10
N ASP A 108 3.00 22.84 7.30
CA ASP A 108 1.76 22.19 7.73
C ASP A 108 0.59 22.56 6.81
N GLU A 109 0.50 23.83 6.38
CA GLU A 109 -0.52 24.30 5.44
C GLU A 109 -0.36 23.68 4.04
N GLU A 110 0.88 23.52 3.56
CA GLU A 110 1.16 22.86 2.29
C GLU A 110 0.79 21.37 2.35
N GLN A 111 1.10 20.68 3.46
CA GLN A 111 0.70 19.29 3.66
C GLN A 111 -0.83 19.15 3.66
N LEU A 112 -1.53 19.97 4.44
CA LEU A 112 -2.99 19.96 4.47
C LEU A 112 -3.57 20.17 3.07
N ARG A 113 -3.02 21.12 2.32
CA ARG A 113 -3.47 21.38 0.95
C ARG A 113 -3.22 20.21 0.01
N ASP A 114 -2.08 19.52 0.14
CA ASP A 114 -1.75 18.31 -0.64
C ASP A 114 -2.78 17.20 -0.37
N PHE A 115 -3.11 16.96 0.90
CA PHE A 115 -4.13 15.99 1.31
C PHE A 115 -5.51 16.34 0.78
N GLU A 116 -5.97 17.59 0.95
CA GLU A 116 -7.28 18.04 0.47
C GLU A 116 -7.44 17.90 -1.05
N LEU A 117 -6.42 18.29 -1.82
CA LEU A 117 -6.44 18.15 -3.27
C LEU A 117 -6.54 16.68 -3.70
N THR A 118 -5.79 15.80 -3.05
CA THR A 118 -5.80 14.36 -3.36
C THR A 118 -7.14 13.74 -2.97
N PHE A 119 -7.62 14.02 -1.77
CA PHE A 119 -8.90 13.55 -1.25
C PHE A 119 -10.05 13.93 -2.18
N ASP A 120 -10.15 15.23 -2.52
CA ASP A 120 -11.21 15.77 -3.38
C ASP A 120 -11.14 15.20 -4.81
N ALA A 121 -9.95 14.96 -5.34
CA ALA A 121 -9.81 14.37 -6.67
C ALA A 121 -10.33 12.93 -6.68
N LEU A 122 -9.88 12.08 -5.76
CA LEU A 122 -10.30 10.68 -5.69
C LEU A 122 -11.79 10.54 -5.38
N ARG A 123 -12.31 11.30 -4.42
CA ARG A 123 -13.75 11.35 -4.11
C ARG A 123 -14.60 11.73 -5.31
N ARG A 124 -14.18 12.74 -6.10
CA ARG A 124 -14.90 13.14 -7.32
C ARG A 124 -14.94 12.05 -8.37
N ILE A 125 -13.88 11.26 -8.49
CA ILE A 125 -13.76 10.21 -9.50
C ILE A 125 -14.56 8.97 -9.12
N THR A 126 -14.48 8.54 -7.86
CA THR A 126 -15.08 7.30 -7.35
C THR A 126 -16.45 7.48 -6.72
N GLY A 127 -16.80 8.70 -6.28
CA GLY A 127 -18.00 8.98 -5.47
C GLY A 127 -17.88 8.54 -4.01
N VAL A 128 -16.73 8.00 -3.59
CA VAL A 128 -16.47 7.48 -2.23
C VAL A 128 -15.29 8.21 -1.61
N ASP A 129 -15.36 8.49 -0.31
CA ASP A 129 -14.26 9.07 0.44
C ASP A 129 -13.10 8.06 0.56
N PRO A 130 -11.86 8.42 0.19
CA PRO A 130 -10.71 7.57 0.48
C PRO A 130 -10.53 7.47 1.99
N VAL A 131 -10.16 6.28 2.47
CA VAL A 131 -10.03 6.00 3.91
C VAL A 131 -8.61 5.73 4.35
N GLY A 132 -7.66 5.78 3.43
CA GLY A 132 -6.26 5.50 3.70
C GLY A 132 -5.29 6.39 2.95
N HIS A 133 -4.07 6.42 3.45
CA HIS A 133 -2.97 7.19 2.87
C HIS A 133 -1.66 6.42 2.98
N LYS A 134 -0.85 6.53 1.93
CA LYS A 134 0.54 6.11 1.89
C LYS A 134 1.39 7.29 1.43
N THR A 135 2.41 7.64 2.22
CA THR A 135 3.25 8.80 1.90
C THR A 135 4.24 8.47 0.80
N GLY A 136 4.34 9.33 -0.21
CA GLY A 136 5.31 9.20 -1.28
C GLY A 136 6.74 9.08 -0.76
N GLY A 137 7.45 8.01 -1.16
CA GLY A 137 8.80 7.68 -0.70
C GLY A 137 8.96 7.57 0.81
N TRP A 138 7.88 7.37 1.56
CA TRP A 138 7.83 7.35 3.03
C TRP A 138 8.47 8.59 3.70
N ARG A 139 8.32 9.77 3.09
CA ARG A 139 8.86 11.05 3.57
C ARG A 139 7.82 11.86 4.34
N TYR A 140 7.44 11.36 5.50
CA TYR A 140 6.42 11.92 6.40
C TYR A 140 7.04 12.61 7.63
N ASN A 141 6.20 13.29 8.41
CA ASN A 141 6.49 13.78 9.77
C ASN A 141 5.23 13.60 10.65
N GLN A 142 5.27 14.12 11.89
CA GLN A 142 4.14 13.97 12.82
C GLN A 142 2.87 14.67 12.32
N GLU A 143 3.00 15.81 11.65
CA GLU A 143 1.86 16.55 11.12
C GLU A 143 1.14 15.78 9.99
N THR A 144 1.90 15.04 9.17
CA THR A 144 1.33 14.16 8.14
C THR A 144 0.25 13.23 8.73
N HIS A 145 0.56 12.59 9.86
CA HIS A 145 -0.38 11.66 10.51
C HIS A 145 -1.52 12.38 11.23
N ARG A 146 -1.29 13.61 11.74
CA ARG A 146 -2.37 14.44 12.34
C ARG A 146 -3.38 14.88 11.28
N ILE A 147 -2.91 15.27 10.11
CA ILE A 147 -3.77 15.63 8.97
C ILE A 147 -4.55 14.40 8.49
N ALA A 148 -3.89 13.24 8.34
CA ALA A 148 -4.56 11.99 7.97
C ALA A 148 -5.72 11.67 8.93
N GLN A 149 -5.46 11.75 10.24
CA GLN A 149 -6.49 11.56 11.27
C GLN A 149 -7.57 12.65 11.25
N GLN A 150 -7.20 13.90 10.98
CA GLN A 150 -8.14 15.03 10.88
C GLN A 150 -9.15 14.84 9.74
N LEU A 151 -8.72 14.30 8.61
CA LEU A 151 -9.56 14.00 7.46
C LEU A 151 -10.40 12.73 7.62
N GLY A 152 -10.26 12.01 8.75
CA GLY A 152 -11.02 10.80 9.03
C GLY A 152 -10.47 9.55 8.34
N LEU A 153 -9.22 9.57 7.90
CA LEU A 153 -8.57 8.37 7.39
C LEU A 153 -8.43 7.35 8.52
N ILE A 154 -8.58 6.08 8.20
CA ILE A 154 -8.51 4.99 9.18
C ILE A 154 -7.16 4.27 9.18
N TRP A 155 -6.38 4.41 8.10
CA TRP A 155 -5.05 3.81 8.02
C TRP A 155 -4.03 4.69 7.31
N VAL A 156 -2.77 4.46 7.66
CA VAL A 156 -1.58 4.92 6.95
C VAL A 156 -0.61 3.75 6.76
N MET A 157 0.30 3.84 5.78
CA MET A 157 1.32 2.82 5.51
C MET A 157 2.69 3.50 5.42
N ASP A 158 3.19 3.95 6.59
CA ASP A 158 4.35 4.83 6.65
C ASP A 158 5.46 4.33 7.57
N ILE A 159 5.13 3.72 8.72
CA ILE A 159 6.11 3.41 9.77
C ILE A 159 6.50 1.94 9.74
N PRO A 160 7.77 1.60 9.41
CA PRO A 160 8.25 0.21 9.37
C PRO A 160 8.61 -0.30 10.77
N ASN A 161 7.65 -0.33 11.70
CA ASN A 161 7.87 -0.57 13.12
C ASN A 161 7.55 -2.00 13.59
N GLY A 162 7.36 -2.94 12.66
CA GLY A 162 7.08 -4.34 13.00
C GLY A 162 6.36 -5.09 11.90
N ASP A 163 5.85 -6.26 12.25
CA ASP A 163 5.20 -7.19 11.33
C ASP A 163 3.68 -7.30 11.58
N LEU A 164 3.13 -6.38 12.37
CA LEU A 164 1.70 -6.30 12.69
C LEU A 164 1.22 -4.85 12.64
N PRO A 165 -0.07 -4.62 12.32
CA PRO A 165 -0.65 -3.30 12.41
C PRO A 165 -0.52 -2.71 13.82
N THR A 166 -0.36 -1.41 13.91
CA THR A 166 -0.26 -0.70 15.19
C THR A 166 -1.24 0.46 15.27
N LEU A 167 -1.81 0.65 16.47
CA LEU A 167 -2.62 1.82 16.78
C LEU A 167 -1.75 3.06 16.90
N MET A 168 -2.14 4.12 16.23
CA MET A 168 -1.51 5.44 16.34
C MET A 168 -2.51 6.47 16.89
N PHE A 169 -2.02 7.37 17.71
CA PHE A 169 -2.80 8.46 18.35
C PHE A 169 -2.14 9.82 18.07
N PRO A 170 -2.07 10.29 16.80
CA PRO A 170 -1.46 11.59 16.48
C PRO A 170 -2.14 12.75 17.20
N ASN A 171 -3.46 12.69 17.36
CA ASN A 171 -4.25 13.49 18.29
C ASN A 171 -5.06 12.55 19.20
N PRO A 172 -4.78 12.49 20.53
CA PRO A 172 -5.47 11.56 21.43
C PRO A 172 -6.96 11.89 21.66
N GLU A 173 -7.43 13.07 21.27
CA GLU A 173 -8.84 13.46 21.35
C GLU A 173 -9.69 12.92 20.18
N ARG A 174 -9.05 12.30 19.18
CA ARG A 174 -9.69 11.72 18.00
C ARG A 174 -9.56 10.19 18.02
N PRO A 175 -10.43 9.47 17.26
CA PRO A 175 -10.26 8.03 17.07
C PRO A 175 -8.85 7.71 16.54
N PRO A 176 -8.25 6.58 16.96
CA PRO A 176 -6.94 6.17 16.45
C PRO A 176 -6.98 5.87 14.96
N ILE A 177 -5.83 5.98 14.33
CA ILE A 177 -5.58 5.45 12.99
C ILE A 177 -4.67 4.23 13.09
N ILE A 178 -4.72 3.37 12.09
CA ILE A 178 -3.87 2.17 12.00
C ILE A 178 -2.66 2.47 11.13
N ASN A 179 -1.45 2.18 11.63
CA ASN A 179 -0.30 2.01 10.77
C ASN A 179 -0.22 0.56 10.30
N LEU A 180 -0.24 0.36 8.99
CA LEU A 180 0.11 -0.90 8.34
C LEU A 180 1.60 -0.83 8.00
N PRO A 181 2.46 -1.66 8.62
CA PRO A 181 3.90 -1.46 8.52
C PRO A 181 4.42 -1.80 7.12
N PRO A 182 4.99 -0.82 6.37
CA PRO A 182 5.67 -1.08 5.11
C PRO A 182 7.08 -1.61 5.36
N SER A 183 7.70 -2.15 4.32
CA SER A 183 9.12 -2.50 4.33
C SER A 183 9.70 -2.40 2.93
N PHE A 184 10.91 -1.84 2.76
CA PHE A 184 11.58 -1.90 1.46
C PHE A 184 12.05 -3.30 1.07
N HIS A 185 11.95 -4.29 1.96
CA HIS A 185 12.07 -5.70 1.61
C HIS A 185 10.85 -6.20 0.81
N TYR A 186 9.77 -5.43 0.78
CA TYR A 186 8.53 -5.75 0.06
C TYR A 186 8.20 -4.69 -0.99
N ASP A 187 9.20 -3.93 -1.45
CA ASP A 187 9.09 -2.87 -2.44
C ASP A 187 9.69 -3.35 -3.78
N ASP A 188 8.87 -3.40 -4.82
CA ASP A 188 9.27 -3.91 -6.14
C ASP A 188 10.35 -3.03 -6.80
N TYR A 189 10.34 -1.71 -6.55
CA TYR A 189 11.35 -0.79 -7.07
C TYR A 189 12.74 -1.17 -6.57
N SER A 190 12.86 -1.44 -5.27
CA SER A 190 14.12 -1.87 -4.65
C SER A 190 14.66 -3.15 -5.28
N PHE A 191 13.81 -4.08 -5.69
CA PHE A 191 14.20 -5.36 -6.26
C PHE A 191 14.49 -5.29 -7.76
N PHE A 192 13.57 -4.73 -8.53
CA PHE A 192 13.64 -4.78 -9.99
C PHE A 192 14.40 -3.60 -10.60
N VAL A 193 14.40 -2.43 -9.95
CA VAL A 193 15.06 -1.23 -10.46
C VAL A 193 16.44 -1.04 -9.81
N ASP A 194 16.50 -0.98 -8.47
CA ASP A 194 17.77 -0.72 -7.79
C ASP A 194 18.73 -1.92 -7.83
N LYS A 195 18.21 -3.13 -7.63
CA LYS A 195 19.02 -4.37 -7.55
C LYS A 195 18.99 -5.21 -8.81
N MET A 196 18.12 -4.92 -9.75
CA MET A 196 17.98 -5.66 -11.02
C MET A 196 17.85 -7.18 -10.81
N LEU A 197 17.07 -7.59 -9.79
CA LEU A 197 16.85 -8.99 -9.50
C LEU A 197 15.94 -9.64 -10.55
N THR A 198 16.09 -10.95 -10.73
CA THR A 198 15.20 -11.72 -11.60
C THR A 198 13.83 -11.91 -10.93
N PRO A 199 12.73 -12.07 -11.71
CA PRO A 199 11.42 -12.40 -11.13
C PRO A 199 11.42 -13.66 -10.26
N ALA A 200 12.26 -14.63 -10.58
CA ALA A 200 12.39 -15.85 -9.77
C ALA A 200 13.03 -15.56 -8.41
N ALA A 201 14.13 -14.81 -8.37
CA ALA A 201 14.80 -14.47 -7.12
C ALA A 201 13.92 -13.57 -6.22
N THR A 202 13.18 -12.63 -6.82
CA THR A 202 12.24 -11.77 -6.09
C THR A 202 11.10 -12.59 -5.48
N TYR A 203 10.49 -13.48 -6.27
CA TYR A 203 9.45 -14.38 -5.78
C TYR A 203 9.96 -15.28 -4.64
N ASP A 204 11.15 -15.90 -4.80
CA ASP A 204 11.69 -16.79 -3.78
C ASP A 204 11.92 -16.04 -2.47
N PHE A 205 12.41 -14.80 -2.53
CA PHE A 205 12.58 -13.94 -1.35
C PHE A 205 11.24 -13.63 -0.67
N TRP A 206 10.26 -13.13 -1.42
CA TRP A 206 8.95 -12.78 -0.86
C TRP A 206 8.19 -13.99 -0.30
N ARG A 207 8.30 -15.14 -0.95
CA ARG A 207 7.72 -16.39 -0.46
C ARG A 207 8.35 -16.82 0.86
N ASP A 208 9.67 -16.83 0.96
CA ASP A 208 10.39 -17.26 2.17
C ASP A 208 10.04 -16.35 3.35
N ASP A 209 9.97 -15.03 3.14
CA ASP A 209 9.53 -14.09 4.17
C ASP A 209 8.04 -14.31 4.56
N LEU A 210 7.16 -14.54 3.58
CA LEU A 210 5.75 -14.85 3.85
C LEU A 210 5.61 -16.12 4.69
N ASP A 211 6.43 -17.14 4.46
CA ASP A 211 6.43 -18.36 5.28
C ASP A 211 6.83 -18.10 6.73
N VAL A 212 7.80 -17.23 6.96
CA VAL A 212 8.17 -16.79 8.32
C VAL A 212 7.00 -16.05 8.96
N LEU A 213 6.40 -15.07 8.27
CA LEU A 213 5.25 -14.31 8.76
C LEU A 213 4.05 -15.23 9.07
N ARG A 214 3.79 -16.25 8.24
CA ARG A 214 2.78 -17.29 8.52
C ARG A 214 3.08 -18.06 9.80
N SER A 215 4.35 -18.34 10.08
CA SER A 215 4.74 -19.03 11.30
C SER A 215 4.62 -18.19 12.57
N GLU A 216 4.62 -16.86 12.43
CA GLU A 216 4.64 -15.88 13.52
C GLU A 216 3.33 -15.11 13.69
N GLY A 217 2.41 -15.22 12.73
CA GLY A 217 1.13 -14.50 12.74
C GLY A 217 1.21 -13.09 12.18
N GLY A 218 2.22 -12.79 11.36
CA GLY A 218 2.51 -11.47 10.84
C GLY A 218 1.70 -11.06 9.61
N MET A 219 2.06 -9.91 9.02
CA MET A 219 1.52 -9.44 7.75
C MET A 219 2.63 -8.97 6.82
N MET A 220 2.40 -9.12 5.52
CA MET A 220 3.22 -8.56 4.46
C MET A 220 2.46 -7.44 3.75
N CYS A 221 3.01 -6.22 3.74
CA CYS A 221 2.53 -5.11 2.91
C CYS A 221 3.43 -5.03 1.67
N LEU A 222 2.99 -5.61 0.57
CA LEU A 222 3.74 -5.56 -0.68
C LEU A 222 3.50 -4.23 -1.38
N THR A 223 4.57 -3.45 -1.55
CA THR A 223 4.57 -2.17 -2.26
C THR A 223 5.02 -2.38 -3.68
N MET A 224 4.14 -2.07 -4.62
CA MET A 224 4.38 -2.27 -6.04
C MET A 224 4.02 -1.04 -6.85
N HIS A 225 4.70 -0.85 -7.97
CA HIS A 225 4.47 0.25 -8.89
C HIS A 225 4.05 -0.34 -10.25
N PRO A 226 2.91 0.05 -10.85
CA PRO A 226 2.46 -0.54 -12.11
C PRO A 226 3.48 -0.41 -13.25
N PHE A 227 4.28 0.65 -13.30
CA PHE A 227 5.33 0.78 -14.30
C PHE A 227 6.50 -0.20 -14.08
N VAL A 228 6.61 -0.82 -12.90
CA VAL A 228 7.57 -1.88 -12.54
C VAL A 228 6.89 -3.24 -12.57
N SER A 229 6.03 -3.53 -11.60
CA SER A 229 5.37 -4.84 -11.44
C SER A 229 4.34 -5.14 -12.52
N GLY A 230 3.83 -4.14 -13.23
CA GLY A 230 3.00 -4.34 -14.42
C GLY A 230 3.77 -4.78 -15.66
N ARG A 231 5.12 -4.81 -15.65
CA ARG A 231 5.89 -5.32 -16.79
C ARG A 231 5.87 -6.84 -16.86
N PRO A 232 6.05 -7.45 -18.06
CA PRO A 232 5.85 -8.90 -18.25
C PRO A 232 6.64 -9.81 -17.31
N GLY A 233 7.89 -9.48 -17.03
CA GLY A 233 8.73 -10.27 -16.14
C GLY A 233 8.33 -10.11 -14.67
N PRO A 234 8.36 -8.88 -14.12
CA PRO A 234 7.95 -8.58 -12.74
C PRO A 234 6.53 -9.05 -12.40
N SER A 235 5.52 -8.86 -13.28
CA SER A 235 4.15 -9.33 -13.03
C SER A 235 4.07 -10.84 -12.77
N ARG A 236 5.02 -11.61 -13.33
CA ARG A 236 5.08 -13.05 -13.07
C ARG A 236 5.52 -13.38 -11.64
N ALA A 237 6.36 -12.55 -11.00
CA ALA A 237 6.70 -12.76 -9.60
C ALA A 237 5.49 -12.50 -8.69
N VAL A 238 4.70 -11.46 -9.00
CA VAL A 238 3.45 -11.14 -8.29
C VAL A 238 2.46 -12.29 -8.45
N ALA A 239 2.21 -12.75 -9.69
CA ALA A 239 1.32 -13.87 -9.98
C ALA A 239 1.68 -15.12 -9.17
N ARG A 240 2.97 -15.50 -9.17
CA ARG A 240 3.45 -16.68 -8.41
C ARG A 240 3.29 -16.52 -6.90
N LEU A 241 3.42 -15.31 -6.37
CA LEU A 241 3.20 -15.08 -4.93
C LEU A 241 1.71 -15.19 -4.58
N ILE A 242 0.81 -14.70 -5.43
CA ILE A 242 -0.64 -14.87 -5.27
C ILE A 242 -1.01 -16.34 -5.35
N ASP A 243 -0.53 -17.06 -6.40
CA ASP A 243 -0.71 -18.52 -6.53
C ASP A 243 -0.32 -19.25 -5.23
N TYR A 244 0.88 -18.94 -4.73
CA TYR A 244 1.39 -19.54 -3.52
C TYR A 244 0.50 -19.24 -2.30
N ALA A 245 0.10 -17.98 -2.11
CA ALA A 245 -0.75 -17.56 -1.00
C ALA A 245 -2.14 -18.23 -1.03
N VAL A 246 -2.70 -18.42 -2.23
CA VAL A 246 -3.97 -19.13 -2.45
C VAL A 246 -3.79 -20.63 -2.17
N ASP A 247 -2.73 -21.25 -2.69
CA ASP A 247 -2.48 -22.69 -2.57
C ASP A 247 -2.25 -23.15 -1.12
N VAL A 248 -1.57 -22.35 -0.29
CA VAL A 248 -1.35 -22.69 1.12
C VAL A 248 -2.63 -22.56 1.97
N GLY A 249 -3.60 -21.74 1.53
CA GLY A 249 -4.94 -21.66 2.09
C GLY A 249 -5.07 -21.02 3.47
N ASP A 250 -3.98 -20.55 4.08
CA ASP A 250 -3.96 -19.93 5.40
C ASP A 250 -3.39 -18.50 5.41
N VAL A 251 -3.35 -17.85 4.23
CA VAL A 251 -3.01 -16.43 4.05
C VAL A 251 -4.26 -15.65 3.68
N TRP A 252 -4.55 -14.63 4.47
CA TRP A 252 -5.62 -13.68 4.17
C TRP A 252 -5.12 -12.61 3.21
N ILE A 253 -5.43 -12.75 1.91
CA ILE A 253 -5.15 -11.70 0.93
C ILE A 253 -6.26 -10.66 1.04
N ALA A 254 -5.90 -9.43 1.41
CA ALA A 254 -6.89 -8.41 1.69
C ALA A 254 -6.40 -6.99 1.38
N ARG A 255 -7.36 -6.11 1.08
CA ARG A 255 -7.15 -4.67 0.93
C ARG A 255 -6.72 -4.06 2.27
N ALA A 256 -6.00 -2.95 2.20
CA ALA A 256 -5.52 -2.22 3.37
C ALA A 256 -6.66 -1.77 4.29
N ASP A 257 -7.78 -1.27 3.74
CA ASP A 257 -8.94 -0.86 4.53
C ASP A 257 -9.61 -2.03 5.28
N HIS A 258 -9.66 -3.24 4.70
CA HIS A 258 -10.17 -4.42 5.38
C HIS A 258 -9.27 -4.84 6.55
N ILE A 259 -7.95 -4.84 6.33
CA ILE A 259 -6.98 -5.16 7.39
C ILE A 259 -7.07 -4.13 8.52
N ALA A 260 -7.14 -2.84 8.19
CA ALA A 260 -7.24 -1.78 9.19
C ALA A 260 -8.53 -1.86 10.01
N ARG A 261 -9.67 -2.11 9.37
CA ARG A 261 -10.97 -2.29 10.06
C ARG A 261 -10.96 -3.50 10.98
N TRP A 262 -10.45 -4.64 10.50
CA TRP A 262 -10.29 -5.84 11.31
C TRP A 262 -9.45 -5.56 12.56
N TRP A 263 -8.34 -4.86 12.40
CA TRP A 263 -7.44 -4.55 13.50
C TRP A 263 -8.07 -3.58 14.51
N LEU A 264 -8.77 -2.53 14.04
CA LEU A 264 -9.51 -1.60 14.91
C LEU A 264 -10.58 -2.33 15.73
N GLU A 265 -11.34 -3.22 15.12
CA GLU A 265 -12.36 -4.01 15.80
C GLU A 265 -11.75 -4.92 16.87
N ARG A 266 -10.70 -5.65 16.54
CA ARG A 266 -9.97 -6.51 17.45
C ARG A 266 -9.41 -5.75 18.66
N GLU A 267 -8.74 -4.62 18.44
CA GLU A 267 -8.17 -3.80 19.50
C GLU A 267 -9.25 -3.19 20.41
N SER A 268 -10.44 -2.90 19.86
CA SER A 268 -11.56 -2.40 20.65
C SER A 268 -12.13 -3.45 21.61
N GLN A 269 -11.97 -4.74 21.28
CA GLN A 269 -12.43 -5.87 22.09
C GLN A 269 -11.38 -6.33 23.12
N THR A 270 -10.14 -5.89 23.00
CA THR A 270 -9.07 -6.26 23.93
C THR A 270 -9.09 -5.30 25.13
N PRO A 271 -9.27 -5.76 26.38
CA PRO A 271 -9.21 -4.91 27.55
C PRO A 271 -7.84 -4.25 27.64
N ARG A 272 -7.80 -2.92 27.67
CA ARG A 272 -6.55 -2.22 27.93
C ARG A 272 -6.09 -2.53 29.35
N PRO A 273 -4.84 -2.93 29.59
CA PRO A 273 -4.33 -3.04 30.95
C PRO A 273 -4.43 -1.64 31.60
N VAL A 274 -5.04 -1.61 32.79
CA VAL A 274 -5.22 -0.42 33.66
C VAL A 274 -3.88 0.06 34.18
#